data_3b5b9d2f0e9ff7142d8ad41e4d852d1d
#
_entry.id   3b5b9d2f0e9ff7142d8ad41e4d852d1d
#
_cell.length_a   1.000
_cell.length_b   1.000
_cell.length_c   1.000
_cell.angle_alpha   90.00
_cell.angle_beta   90.00
_cell.angle_gamma   90.00
#
_symmetry.space_group_name_H-M   'P 1'
#
loop_
_entity.id
_entity.type
_entity.pdbx_description
1 polymer ?
#
loop_
_entity_poly.entity_id
_entity_poly.type
_entity_poly.pdbx_seq_one_letter_code
_entity_poly.pdbx_strand_id
1 'polypeptide(L)'
;MILTSTQDQPDLPRYFERVFQLAQSLKRGRLDLRLPDGRVFRAEGREAGPVAEVSVHNPDTFARLLREGDLGFSEAYLDGWWTTPDLQSFMDLIHDDNDALFDGYPGMKLVRW
;
A
#
# COMPACT_ATOMS: atom_id res chain seq x y z
N MET A 1 5.54 -13.11 12.06
CA MET A 1 4.20 -12.74 12.55
C MET A 1 3.54 -11.75 11.59
N ILE A 2 2.28 -11.96 11.30
CA ILE A 2 1.51 -11.04 10.45
C ILE A 2 0.67 -10.16 11.35
N LEU A 3 0.78 -8.86 11.18
CA LEU A 3 0.04 -7.87 11.96
C LEU A 3 -1.16 -7.37 11.16
N THR A 4 -2.28 -7.18 11.83
CA THR A 4 -3.51 -6.68 11.20
C THR A 4 -3.94 -5.33 11.72
N SER A 5 -3.15 -4.75 12.62
CA SER A 5 -3.43 -3.44 13.23
C SER A 5 -2.13 -2.72 13.52
N THR A 6 -2.18 -1.40 13.47
CA THR A 6 -1.06 -0.56 13.86
C THR A 6 -1.08 -0.22 15.34
N GLN A 7 -2.12 -0.67 16.06
CA GLN A 7 -2.25 -0.37 17.48
C GLN A 7 -1.08 -0.93 18.25
N ASP A 8 -0.51 -0.11 19.13
CA ASP A 8 0.63 -0.47 19.99
C ASP A 8 1.91 -0.82 19.24
N GLN A 9 2.01 -0.44 17.96
CA GLN A 9 3.22 -0.66 17.18
C GLN A 9 4.09 0.58 17.20
N PRO A 10 5.32 0.49 17.72
CA PRO A 10 6.22 1.66 17.79
C PRO A 10 6.97 1.87 16.48
N ASP A 11 7.50 3.08 16.32
CA ASP A 11 8.45 3.41 15.26
C ASP A 11 7.96 3.08 13.86
N LEU A 12 6.69 3.38 13.58
CA LEU A 12 6.14 3.21 12.25
C LEU A 12 6.66 4.30 11.32
N PRO A 13 6.88 3.98 10.02
CA PRO A 13 7.23 4.99 9.05
C PRO A 13 6.21 6.11 9.02
N ARG A 14 6.68 7.31 8.65
CA ARG A 14 5.82 8.48 8.56
C ARG A 14 4.66 8.21 7.60
N TYR A 15 3.45 8.51 8.05
CA TYR A 15 2.20 8.31 7.31
C TYR A 15 1.83 6.86 7.02
N PHE A 16 2.58 5.88 7.52
CA PHE A 16 2.23 4.47 7.30
C PHE A 16 0.86 4.14 7.86
N GLU A 17 0.58 4.60 9.08
CA GLU A 17 -0.70 4.31 9.72
C GLU A 17 -1.87 4.76 8.85
N ARG A 18 -1.75 5.95 8.26
CA ARG A 18 -2.78 6.49 7.40
C ARG A 18 -2.95 5.67 6.12
N VAL A 19 -1.85 5.28 5.50
CA VAL A 19 -1.88 4.43 4.30
C VAL A 19 -2.46 3.07 4.63
N PHE A 20 -2.11 2.49 5.78
CA PHE A 20 -2.63 1.20 6.17
C PHE A 20 -4.14 1.25 6.45
N GLN A 21 -4.63 2.32 7.07
CA GLN A 21 -6.06 2.51 7.25
C GLN A 21 -6.78 2.51 5.90
N LEU A 22 -6.18 3.14 4.91
CA LEU A 22 -6.74 3.18 3.57
C LEU A 22 -6.74 1.78 2.94
N ALA A 23 -5.64 1.04 3.11
CA ALA A 23 -5.55 -0.33 2.62
C ALA A 23 -6.59 -1.24 3.26
N GLN A 24 -6.96 -0.99 4.49
CA GLN A 24 -7.99 -1.77 5.18
C GLN A 24 -9.39 -1.58 4.56
N SER A 25 -9.55 -0.64 3.65
CA SER A 25 -10.79 -0.43 2.92
C SER A 25 -10.91 -1.33 1.69
N LEU A 26 -9.98 -2.25 1.48
CA LEU A 26 -10.08 -3.23 0.39
C LEU A 26 -11.41 -3.96 0.44
N LYS A 27 -12.06 -4.08 -0.71
CA LYS A 27 -13.28 -4.88 -0.83
C LYS A 27 -12.96 -6.32 -1.15
N ARG A 28 -11.94 -6.56 -1.95
CA ARG A 28 -11.52 -7.87 -2.42
C ARG A 28 -10.03 -8.03 -2.30
N GLY A 29 -9.61 -9.26 -2.03
CA GLY A 29 -8.21 -9.61 -2.06
C GLY A 29 -7.48 -9.29 -0.77
N ARG A 30 -6.17 -9.29 -0.87
CA ARG A 30 -5.30 -9.13 0.28
C ARG A 30 -4.02 -8.40 -0.11
N LEU A 31 -3.58 -7.52 0.76
CA LEU A 31 -2.31 -6.82 0.59
C LEU A 31 -1.46 -7.02 1.83
N ASP A 32 -0.26 -7.55 1.65
CA ASP A 32 0.73 -7.68 2.71
C ASP A 32 1.80 -6.63 2.49
N LEU A 33 2.02 -5.78 3.50
CA LEU A 33 3.02 -4.72 3.47
C LEU A 33 4.14 -5.05 4.43
N ARG A 34 5.33 -5.28 3.90
CA ARG A 34 6.53 -5.51 4.71
C ARG A 34 7.27 -4.20 4.87
N LEU A 35 7.51 -3.80 6.11
CA LEU A 35 8.27 -2.59 6.44
C LEU A 35 9.77 -2.86 6.39
N PRO A 36 10.59 -1.79 6.32
CA PRO A 36 12.06 -1.96 6.31
C PRO A 36 12.61 -2.73 7.50
N ASP A 37 11.93 -2.71 8.63
CA ASP A 37 12.35 -3.45 9.83
C ASP A 37 11.88 -4.90 9.85
N GLY A 38 11.17 -5.34 8.83
CA GLY A 38 10.71 -6.73 8.70
C GLY A 38 9.31 -7.02 9.18
N ARG A 39 8.65 -6.06 9.83
CA ARG A 39 7.25 -6.27 10.23
C ARG A 39 6.38 -6.36 8.99
N VAL A 40 5.40 -7.26 9.02
CA VAL A 40 4.45 -7.45 7.92
C VAL A 40 3.05 -7.12 8.40
N PHE A 41 2.41 -6.21 7.69
CA PHE A 41 1.02 -5.80 7.98
C PHE A 41 0.12 -6.29 6.86
N ARG A 42 -1.00 -6.90 7.24
CA ARG A 42 -1.95 -7.47 6.29
C ARG A 42 -3.26 -6.70 6.31
N ALA A 43 -3.69 -6.29 5.12
CA ALA A 43 -5.02 -5.74 4.89
C ALA A 43 -5.77 -6.73 4.00
N GLU A 44 -6.99 -7.10 4.39
CA GLU A 44 -7.73 -8.15 3.70
C GLU A 44 -9.17 -7.72 3.50
N GLY A 45 -9.69 -7.88 2.28
CA GLY A 45 -11.08 -7.60 1.94
C GLY A 45 -11.99 -8.74 2.38
N ARG A 46 -13.30 -8.47 2.36
CA ARG A 46 -14.30 -9.47 2.72
C ARG A 46 -14.45 -10.54 1.65
N GLU A 47 -14.17 -10.21 0.39
CA GLU A 47 -14.34 -11.12 -0.73
C GLU A 47 -12.99 -11.59 -1.23
N ALA A 48 -12.95 -12.78 -1.80
CA ALA A 48 -11.74 -13.29 -2.42
C ALA A 48 -11.36 -12.43 -3.64
N GLY A 49 -10.07 -12.29 -3.87
CA GLY A 49 -9.56 -11.51 -4.99
C GLY A 49 -8.06 -11.62 -5.08
N PRO A 50 -7.41 -10.75 -5.84
CA PRO A 50 -5.96 -10.80 -6.00
C PRO A 50 -5.24 -10.68 -4.66
N VAL A 51 -4.08 -11.33 -4.59
CA VAL A 51 -3.20 -11.28 -3.41
C VAL A 51 -1.88 -10.66 -3.84
N ALA A 52 -1.47 -9.61 -3.15
CA ALA A 52 -0.24 -8.91 -3.47
C ALA A 52 0.62 -8.73 -2.22
N GLU A 53 1.93 -8.68 -2.44
CA GLU A 53 2.90 -8.41 -1.39
C GLU A 53 3.75 -7.22 -1.83
N VAL A 54 3.95 -6.29 -0.92
CA VAL A 54 4.81 -5.13 -1.16
C VAL A 54 5.86 -5.08 -0.04
N SER A 55 7.12 -5.06 -0.45
CA SER A 55 8.22 -4.88 0.50
C SER A 55 8.74 -3.45 0.36
N VAL A 56 8.64 -2.70 1.44
CA VAL A 56 9.08 -1.30 1.46
C VAL A 56 10.48 -1.23 2.04
N HIS A 57 11.40 -0.67 1.25
CA HIS A 57 12.81 -0.56 1.62
C HIS A 57 13.16 0.84 2.13
N ASN A 58 12.46 1.85 1.65
CA ASN A 58 12.64 3.23 2.09
C ASN A 58 11.41 3.67 2.89
N PRO A 59 11.56 4.05 4.17
CA PRO A 59 10.42 4.43 4.99
C PRO A 59 9.67 5.65 4.49
N ASP A 60 10.27 6.47 3.64
CA ASP A 60 9.62 7.66 3.08
C ASP A 60 8.67 7.35 1.93
N THR A 61 8.54 6.08 1.54
CA THR A 61 7.64 5.65 0.47
C THR A 61 6.19 6.10 0.74
N PHE A 62 5.75 5.99 1.99
CA PHE A 62 4.37 6.34 2.33
C PHE A 62 4.13 7.84 2.25
N ALA A 63 5.10 8.64 2.66
CA ALA A 63 5.01 10.09 2.52
C ALA A 63 4.96 10.50 1.05
N ARG A 64 5.78 9.86 0.22
CA ARG A 64 5.81 10.12 -1.21
C ARG A 64 4.47 9.75 -1.86
N LEU A 65 3.89 8.63 -1.46
CA LEU A 65 2.57 8.21 -1.95
C LEU A 65 1.51 9.25 -1.64
N LEU A 66 1.46 9.73 -0.40
CA LEU A 66 0.45 10.71 -0.01
C LEU A 66 0.66 12.07 -0.66
N ARG A 67 1.91 12.47 -0.87
CA ARG A 67 2.23 13.77 -1.43
C ARG A 67 2.09 13.81 -2.95
N GLU A 68 2.52 12.76 -3.62
CA GLU A 68 2.62 12.72 -5.07
C GLU A 68 1.64 11.76 -5.74
N GLY A 69 0.91 11.00 -4.94
CA GLY A 69 -0.11 10.09 -5.43
C GLY A 69 0.47 8.88 -6.15
N ASP A 70 -0.32 8.40 -7.08
CA ASP A 70 -0.02 7.20 -7.85
C ASP A 70 1.28 7.31 -8.63
N LEU A 71 1.52 8.48 -9.23
CA LEU A 71 2.74 8.73 -9.98
C LEU A 71 3.98 8.63 -9.08
N GLY A 72 3.93 9.26 -7.91
CA GLY A 72 5.05 9.21 -6.96
C GLY A 72 5.32 7.80 -6.47
N PHE A 73 4.26 7.03 -6.26
CA PHE A 73 4.41 5.64 -5.84
C PHE A 73 5.05 4.79 -6.94
N SER A 74 4.66 5.02 -8.20
CA SER A 74 5.25 4.33 -9.34
C SER A 74 6.73 4.69 -9.52
N GLU A 75 7.06 5.97 -9.37
CA GLU A 75 8.44 6.41 -9.44
C GLU A 75 9.28 5.83 -8.31
N ALA A 76 8.71 5.70 -7.13
CA ALA A 76 9.38 5.08 -5.99
C ALA A 76 9.74 3.63 -6.31
N TYR A 77 8.88 2.92 -7.02
CA TYR A 77 9.18 1.55 -7.47
C TYR A 77 10.42 1.54 -8.38
N LEU A 78 10.47 2.45 -9.35
CA LEU A 78 11.62 2.56 -10.24
C LEU A 78 12.90 2.93 -9.49
N ASP A 79 12.78 3.70 -8.42
CA ASP A 79 13.91 4.11 -7.59
C ASP A 79 14.33 3.04 -6.58
N GLY A 80 13.64 1.90 -6.55
CA GLY A 80 13.97 0.82 -5.64
C GLY A 80 13.48 1.02 -4.21
N TRP A 81 12.56 1.93 -3.99
CA TRP A 81 12.04 2.22 -2.66
C TRP A 81 11.08 1.13 -2.17
N TRP A 82 10.44 0.43 -3.08
CA TRP A 82 9.62 -0.73 -2.74
C TRP A 82 9.67 -1.75 -3.88
N THR A 83 9.39 -2.99 -3.56
CA THR A 83 9.37 -4.08 -4.53
C THR A 83 8.17 -4.98 -4.29
N THR A 84 7.83 -5.76 -5.31
CA THR A 84 6.77 -6.77 -5.20
C THR A 84 7.20 -7.99 -6.02
N PRO A 85 6.90 -9.20 -5.55
CA PRO A 85 7.27 -10.41 -6.31
C PRO A 85 6.45 -10.59 -7.57
N ASP A 86 5.26 -10.01 -7.64
CA ASP A 86 4.37 -10.13 -8.80
C ASP A 86 3.66 -8.80 -9.01
N LEU A 87 4.23 -7.97 -9.90
CA LEU A 87 3.68 -6.65 -10.17
C LEU A 87 2.27 -6.73 -10.75
N GLN A 88 1.99 -7.75 -11.57
CA GLN A 88 0.66 -7.91 -12.16
C GLN A 88 -0.39 -8.14 -11.07
N SER A 89 -0.11 -9.00 -10.10
CA SER A 89 -1.02 -9.24 -8.99
C SER A 89 -1.28 -7.97 -8.19
N PHE A 90 -0.23 -7.16 -7.99
CA PHE A 90 -0.38 -5.89 -7.29
C PHE A 90 -1.28 -4.94 -8.09
N MET A 91 -1.06 -4.83 -9.39
CA MET A 91 -1.86 -3.97 -10.25
C MET A 91 -3.31 -4.45 -10.30
N ASP A 92 -3.52 -5.78 -10.40
CA ASP A 92 -4.86 -6.34 -10.39
C ASP A 92 -5.60 -6.02 -9.09
N LEU A 93 -4.89 -6.10 -7.97
CA LEU A 93 -5.48 -5.77 -6.68
C LEU A 93 -5.93 -4.31 -6.61
N ILE A 94 -5.07 -3.41 -7.08
CA ILE A 94 -5.35 -1.97 -7.03
C ILE A 94 -6.52 -1.61 -7.95
N HIS A 95 -6.65 -2.27 -9.10
CA HIS A 95 -7.66 -1.92 -10.10
C HIS A 95 -8.94 -2.74 -9.99
N ASP A 96 -8.97 -3.79 -9.17
CA ASP A 96 -10.14 -4.66 -9.05
C ASP A 96 -11.09 -4.14 -7.96
N ASP A 97 -11.93 -3.17 -8.31
CA ASP A 97 -12.91 -2.54 -7.42
C ASP A 97 -12.28 -1.79 -6.23
N ASN A 98 -10.98 -1.57 -6.30
CA ASN A 98 -10.28 -0.92 -5.19
C ASN A 98 -9.81 0.50 -5.53
N ASP A 99 -10.28 1.06 -6.64
CA ASP A 99 -9.90 2.42 -7.05
C ASP A 99 -10.19 3.44 -5.95
N ALA A 100 -11.22 3.21 -5.15
CA ALA A 100 -11.60 4.11 -4.08
C ALA A 100 -10.52 4.26 -3.01
N LEU A 101 -9.56 3.32 -2.96
CA LEU A 101 -8.43 3.44 -2.03
C LEU A 101 -7.66 4.74 -2.23
N PHE A 102 -7.60 5.21 -3.47
CA PHE A 102 -6.80 6.38 -3.82
C PHE A 102 -7.62 7.66 -3.88
N ASP A 103 -8.95 7.56 -3.83
CA ASP A 103 -9.82 8.74 -3.99
C ASP A 103 -9.81 9.66 -2.77
N GLY A 104 -9.32 9.19 -1.64
CA GLY A 104 -9.28 9.97 -0.42
C GLY A 104 -8.20 11.04 -0.38
N TYR A 105 -7.29 11.06 -1.35
CA TYR A 105 -6.13 11.95 -1.35
C TYR A 105 -6.09 12.77 -2.62
N PRO A 106 -6.02 14.10 -2.52
CA PRO A 106 -6.05 14.97 -3.71
C PRO A 106 -4.99 14.65 -4.76
N GLY A 107 -3.78 14.32 -4.32
CA GLY A 107 -2.70 14.01 -5.26
C GLY A 107 -2.94 12.77 -6.10
N MET A 108 -3.73 11.84 -5.60
CA MET A 108 -4.00 10.59 -6.31
C MET A 108 -5.05 10.75 -7.40
N LYS A 109 -5.96 11.70 -7.25
CA LYS A 109 -7.01 11.95 -8.24
C LYS A 109 -6.44 12.48 -9.55
N LEU A 110 -5.31 13.16 -9.50
CA LEU A 110 -4.72 13.79 -10.66
C LEU A 110 -4.08 12.82 -11.63
N VAL A 111 -3.78 11.61 -11.19
CA VAL A 111 -3.06 10.61 -11.99
C VAL A 111 -3.89 9.37 -12.29
N ARG A 112 -5.19 9.48 -12.18
CA ARG A 112 -6.08 8.39 -12.56
C ARG A 112 -6.18 8.27 -14.05
N TRP A 113 -6.18 7.04 -14.51
CA TRP A 113 -6.37 6.73 -15.92
C TRP A 113 -7.36 5.58 -16.09
#